data_a74384b9f79bce0cb3a708250c0fe59f
#
_entry.id   a74384b9f79bce0cb3a708250c0fe59f
#
_cell.length_a   1.000
_cell.length_b   1.000
_cell.length_c   1.000
_cell.angle_alpha   90.00
_cell.angle_beta   90.00
_cell.angle_gamma   90.00
#
_symmetry.space_group_name_H-M   'P 1'
#
loop_
_entity.id
_entity.type
_entity.pdbx_description
1 polymer ?
#
loop_
_entity_poly.entity_id
_entity_poly.type
_entity_poly.pdbx_seq_one_letter_code
_entity_poly.pdbx_strand_id
1 'polypeptide(L)'
;MSNGLSILIMTAVLATGVGATPPQSGTTPNTLRLPEGAPRPAARVADLAWLAGRWMGEGLGGRVEEAWSPPDGGAMVGYFRLVKDDKPVFYEIMTLIEVEGSVELRLKHVNADMTGWEDKEKFVTFRLVKQDASGAYFSGLTFRRVNADLIEGYLALRSTDGTVREEKFLYRRAK
;
A
#
# COMPACT_ATOMS: atom_id res chain seq x y z
N MET A 1 21.52 20.62 9.57
CA MET A 1 21.53 19.28 10.15
C MET A 1 20.32 18.56 9.59
N SER A 2 20.55 17.68 8.60
CA SER A 2 19.48 17.01 7.84
C SER A 2 19.07 15.74 8.58
N ASN A 3 17.88 15.73 9.20
CA ASN A 3 17.29 14.51 9.73
C ASN A 3 16.68 13.74 8.57
N GLY A 4 17.49 12.86 7.96
CA GLY A 4 16.99 11.91 6.97
C GLY A 4 16.02 10.92 7.61
N LEU A 5 14.76 10.96 7.21
CA LEU A 5 13.76 9.93 7.52
C LEU A 5 14.05 8.71 6.64
N SER A 6 14.88 7.79 7.14
CA SER A 6 15.14 6.52 6.46
C SER A 6 13.92 5.60 6.64
N ILE A 7 13.08 5.53 5.63
CA ILE A 7 12.04 4.48 5.53
C ILE A 7 12.73 3.27 4.91
N LEU A 8 13.10 2.30 5.75
CA LEU A 8 13.73 1.05 5.30
C LEU A 8 12.65 0.03 4.94
N ILE A 9 12.56 -0.30 3.66
CA ILE A 9 11.72 -1.39 3.16
C ILE A 9 12.54 -2.67 3.20
N MET A 10 12.01 -3.66 3.90
CA MET A 10 12.69 -4.90 4.24
C MET A 10 12.73 -5.88 3.07
N THR A 11 13.91 -6.30 2.69
CA THR A 11 14.18 -7.49 1.85
C THR A 11 13.92 -8.75 2.69
N ALA A 12 13.08 -9.66 2.21
CA ALA A 12 12.86 -10.95 2.85
C ALA A 12 14.08 -11.85 2.66
N VAL A 13 14.73 -12.22 3.76
CA VAL A 13 15.74 -13.28 3.79
C VAL A 13 15.04 -14.59 4.10
N LEU A 14 15.21 -15.58 3.22
CA LEU A 14 14.78 -16.97 3.42
C LEU A 14 15.68 -17.64 4.49
N ALA A 15 15.06 -18.02 5.60
CA ALA A 15 15.66 -18.93 6.57
C ALA A 15 14.79 -20.19 6.71
N THR A 16 15.33 -21.33 6.34
CA THR A 16 14.74 -22.65 6.57
C THR A 16 15.02 -23.12 8.00
N GLY A 17 13.98 -23.26 8.80
CA GLY A 17 14.08 -23.80 10.18
C GLY A 17 12.72 -24.28 10.66
N VAL A 18 12.66 -25.55 11.08
CA VAL A 18 11.47 -26.27 11.55
C VAL A 18 11.02 -25.74 12.92
N GLY A 19 9.72 -25.41 13.06
CA GLY A 19 8.97 -25.56 14.30
C GLY A 19 9.07 -24.44 15.33
N ALA A 20 8.44 -23.32 15.08
CA ALA A 20 7.64 -22.47 15.99
C ALA A 20 6.94 -21.44 15.12
N THR A 21 5.63 -21.33 15.22
CA THR A 21 4.90 -20.23 14.56
C THR A 21 5.46 -18.92 15.11
N PRO A 22 6.17 -18.10 14.31
CA PRO A 22 6.64 -16.82 14.83
C PRO A 22 5.42 -16.01 15.23
N PRO A 23 5.49 -15.20 16.30
CA PRO A 23 4.40 -14.32 16.66
C PRO A 23 3.99 -13.54 15.42
N GLN A 24 2.67 -13.31 15.23
CA GLN A 24 2.12 -12.57 14.10
C GLN A 24 2.57 -11.10 14.16
N SER A 25 3.86 -10.88 13.98
CA SER A 25 4.47 -9.56 13.93
C SER A 25 4.13 -8.94 12.58
N GLY A 26 3.19 -7.99 12.58
CA GLY A 26 2.89 -7.21 11.38
C GLY A 26 1.42 -6.97 11.08
N THR A 27 0.48 -7.44 11.91
CA THR A 27 -0.90 -6.93 11.90
C THR A 27 -1.01 -5.77 12.86
N THR A 28 -1.67 -4.72 12.42
CA THR A 28 -2.09 -3.57 13.23
C THR A 28 -3.61 -3.61 13.35
N PRO A 29 -4.26 -2.76 14.16
CA PRO A 29 -5.71 -2.85 14.39
C PRO A 29 -6.56 -2.84 13.11
N ASN A 30 -6.11 -2.19 12.03
CA ASN A 30 -6.86 -2.05 10.79
C ASN A 30 -6.15 -2.68 9.57
N THR A 31 -5.02 -3.35 9.73
CA THR A 31 -4.35 -4.08 8.63
C THR A 31 -4.38 -5.58 8.86
N LEU A 32 -4.45 -6.33 7.78
CA LEU A 32 -4.39 -7.78 7.78
C LEU A 32 -3.01 -8.25 7.29
N ARG A 33 -2.71 -9.52 7.54
CA ARG A 33 -1.54 -10.19 6.98
C ARG A 33 -1.98 -11.48 6.28
N LEU A 34 -1.49 -11.67 5.07
CA LEU A 34 -1.60 -12.96 4.40
C LEU A 34 -0.52 -13.89 4.97
N PRO A 35 -0.87 -15.00 5.63
CA PRO A 35 0.11 -15.99 6.07
C PRO A 35 0.92 -16.53 4.89
N GLU A 36 2.16 -16.92 5.15
CA GLU A 36 2.99 -17.57 4.13
C GLU A 36 2.34 -18.89 3.69
N GLY A 37 2.29 -19.11 2.37
CA GLY A 37 1.64 -20.30 1.79
C GLY A 37 0.12 -20.31 1.83
N ALA A 38 -0.53 -19.32 2.44
CA ALA A 38 -1.99 -19.23 2.43
C ALA A 38 -2.53 -18.98 1.01
N PRO A 39 -3.66 -19.61 0.65
CA PRO A 39 -4.30 -19.35 -0.63
C PRO A 39 -4.76 -17.91 -0.70
N ARG A 40 -4.58 -17.28 -1.85
CA ARG A 40 -5.08 -15.93 -2.12
C ARG A 40 -6.56 -15.99 -2.50
N PRO A 41 -7.40 -15.02 -2.07
CA PRO A 41 -8.79 -14.98 -2.47
C PRO A 41 -8.88 -14.74 -3.98
N ALA A 42 -9.84 -15.40 -4.65
CA ALA A 42 -10.17 -15.07 -6.03
C ALA A 42 -10.72 -13.63 -6.08
N ALA A 43 -10.18 -12.80 -6.95
CA ALA A 43 -10.56 -11.40 -7.09
C ALA A 43 -10.17 -10.87 -8.47
N ARG A 44 -10.89 -9.85 -8.93
CA ARG A 44 -10.61 -9.12 -10.17
C ARG A 44 -10.36 -7.65 -9.88
N VAL A 45 -9.51 -7.03 -10.66
CA VAL A 45 -9.26 -5.58 -10.57
C VAL A 45 -10.54 -4.76 -10.81
N ALA A 46 -11.45 -5.27 -11.64
CA ALA A 46 -12.76 -4.63 -11.86
C ALA A 46 -13.58 -4.45 -10.56
N ASP A 47 -13.42 -5.32 -9.57
CA ASP A 47 -14.10 -5.21 -8.27
C ASP A 47 -13.57 -4.05 -7.42
N LEU A 48 -12.41 -3.49 -7.79
CA LEU A 48 -11.76 -2.35 -7.16
C LEU A 48 -12.01 -1.03 -7.91
N ALA A 49 -12.88 -1.02 -8.93
CA ALA A 49 -13.22 0.18 -9.73
C ALA A 49 -13.64 1.39 -8.89
N TRP A 50 -14.13 1.17 -7.67
CA TRP A 50 -14.52 2.23 -6.73
C TRP A 50 -13.33 3.09 -6.25
N LEU A 51 -12.08 2.60 -6.35
CA LEU A 51 -10.86 3.35 -6.10
C LEU A 51 -10.56 4.37 -7.21
N ALA A 52 -11.08 4.16 -8.42
CA ALA A 52 -10.80 5.03 -9.56
C ALA A 52 -11.16 6.49 -9.26
N GLY A 53 -10.31 7.41 -9.72
CA GLY A 53 -10.42 8.84 -9.48
C GLY A 53 -9.29 9.38 -8.62
N ARG A 54 -9.43 10.63 -8.20
CA ARG A 54 -8.42 11.36 -7.45
C ARG A 54 -8.89 11.58 -6.01
N TRP A 55 -8.00 11.32 -5.07
CA TRP A 55 -8.24 11.36 -3.64
C TRP A 55 -7.24 12.29 -2.97
N MET A 56 -7.71 13.17 -2.11
CA MET A 56 -6.90 14.13 -1.37
C MET A 56 -7.08 13.90 0.12
N GLY A 57 -6.00 14.01 0.89
CA GLY A 57 -6.08 13.78 2.32
C GLY A 57 -4.84 14.18 3.09
N GLU A 58 -4.75 13.61 4.29
CA GLU A 58 -3.63 13.79 5.19
C GLU A 58 -3.10 12.42 5.63
N GLY A 59 -1.79 12.32 5.83
CA GLY A 59 -1.08 11.14 6.28
C GLY A 59 0.44 11.38 6.27
N LEU A 60 1.19 10.55 6.97
CA LEU A 60 2.65 10.64 7.07
C LEU A 60 3.14 12.04 7.53
N GLY A 61 2.29 12.79 8.23
CA GLY A 61 2.59 14.14 8.70
C GLY A 61 2.59 15.21 7.60
N GLY A 62 1.85 15.02 6.52
CA GLY A 62 1.71 15.98 5.43
C GLY A 62 0.40 15.83 4.66
N ARG A 63 0.27 16.61 3.59
CA ARG A 63 -0.83 16.46 2.63
C ARG A 63 -0.50 15.32 1.67
N VAL A 64 -1.47 14.48 1.42
CA VAL A 64 -1.33 13.35 0.50
C VAL A 64 -2.35 13.45 -0.64
N GLU A 65 -1.94 12.94 -1.77
CA GLU A 65 -2.81 12.76 -2.92
C GLU A 65 -2.57 11.37 -3.50
N GLU A 66 -3.65 10.69 -3.84
CA GLU A 66 -3.63 9.39 -4.49
C GLU A 66 -4.62 9.40 -5.66
N ALA A 67 -4.23 8.85 -6.79
CA ALA A 67 -5.12 8.76 -7.95
C ALA A 67 -4.98 7.40 -8.62
N TRP A 68 -6.11 6.92 -9.16
CA TRP A 68 -6.21 5.65 -9.87
C TRP A 68 -6.97 5.79 -11.18
N SER A 69 -6.45 5.16 -12.23
CA SER A 69 -7.19 4.99 -13.49
C SER A 69 -8.40 4.08 -13.27
N PRO A 70 -9.43 4.12 -14.14
CA PRO A 70 -10.40 3.04 -14.23
C PRO A 70 -9.71 1.70 -14.56
N PRO A 71 -10.32 0.55 -14.20
CA PRO A 71 -9.82 -0.78 -14.60
C PRO A 71 -9.83 -0.93 -16.12
N ASP A 72 -8.71 -1.39 -16.67
CA ASP A 72 -8.58 -1.77 -18.08
C ASP A 72 -7.50 -2.84 -18.21
N GLY A 73 -7.67 -3.82 -19.09
CA GLY A 73 -6.71 -4.89 -19.36
C GLY A 73 -6.28 -5.70 -18.13
N GLY A 74 -7.15 -5.82 -17.10
CA GLY A 74 -6.83 -6.53 -15.84
C GLY A 74 -5.93 -5.73 -14.90
N ALA A 75 -5.84 -4.40 -15.08
CA ALA A 75 -5.03 -3.53 -14.24
C ALA A 75 -5.69 -2.16 -14.00
N MET A 76 -5.25 -1.48 -12.93
CA MET A 76 -5.39 -0.05 -12.72
C MET A 76 -4.00 0.53 -12.48
N VAL A 77 -3.72 1.72 -12.99
CA VAL A 77 -2.48 2.46 -12.75
C VAL A 77 -2.78 3.64 -11.85
N GLY A 78 -1.91 3.90 -10.89
CA GLY A 78 -2.07 4.99 -9.95
C GLY A 78 -0.76 5.65 -9.56
N TYR A 79 -0.89 6.73 -8.82
CA TYR A 79 0.23 7.38 -8.14
C TYR A 79 -0.17 7.82 -6.73
N PHE A 80 0.82 7.95 -5.87
CA PHE A 80 0.74 8.62 -4.59
C PHE A 80 1.74 9.77 -4.56
N ARG A 81 1.40 10.85 -3.84
CA ARG A 81 2.27 11.99 -3.60
C ARG A 81 2.16 12.46 -2.15
N LEU A 82 3.30 12.64 -1.49
CA LEU A 82 3.40 13.31 -0.19
C LEU A 82 3.98 14.71 -0.34
N VAL A 83 3.32 15.70 0.25
CA VAL A 83 3.76 17.11 0.31
C VAL A 83 3.88 17.55 1.77
N LYS A 84 5.04 18.09 2.16
CA LYS A 84 5.28 18.74 3.47
C LYS A 84 5.88 20.10 3.24
N ASP A 85 5.47 21.09 4.03
CA ASP A 85 5.99 22.46 3.94
C ASP A 85 5.97 22.99 2.49
N ASP A 86 4.85 22.70 1.78
CA ASP A 86 4.63 23.04 0.37
C ASP A 86 5.66 22.47 -0.63
N LYS A 87 6.43 21.45 -0.23
CA LYS A 87 7.40 20.77 -1.08
C LYS A 87 7.06 19.29 -1.23
N PRO A 88 7.22 18.73 -2.43
CA PRO A 88 7.08 17.30 -2.62
C PRO A 88 8.18 16.57 -1.84
N VAL A 89 7.80 15.51 -1.13
CA VAL A 89 8.74 14.65 -0.37
C VAL A 89 9.12 13.43 -1.22
N PHE A 90 8.12 12.70 -1.68
CA PHE A 90 8.28 11.56 -2.60
C PHE A 90 6.96 11.27 -3.34
N TYR A 91 7.08 10.43 -4.34
CA TYR A 91 5.96 9.86 -5.10
C TYR A 91 6.01 8.33 -5.04
N GLU A 92 4.88 7.69 -5.30
CA GLU A 92 4.81 6.29 -5.66
C GLU A 92 4.14 6.14 -7.03
N ILE A 93 4.67 5.27 -7.86
CA ILE A 93 4.00 4.80 -9.08
C ILE A 93 3.47 3.42 -8.77
N MET A 94 2.17 3.24 -8.93
CA MET A 94 1.44 2.09 -8.41
C MET A 94 0.67 1.36 -9.51
N THR A 95 0.48 0.07 -9.32
CA THR A 95 -0.44 -0.74 -10.11
C THR A 95 -1.26 -1.65 -9.20
N LEU A 96 -2.56 -1.75 -9.45
CA LEU A 96 -3.38 -2.90 -9.06
C LEU A 96 -3.41 -3.82 -10.27
N ILE A 97 -3.04 -5.08 -10.11
CA ILE A 97 -2.90 -6.02 -11.23
C ILE A 97 -3.42 -7.41 -10.86
N GLU A 98 -4.09 -8.06 -11.80
CA GLU A 98 -4.52 -9.45 -11.65
C GLU A 98 -3.31 -10.39 -11.81
N VAL A 99 -3.08 -11.25 -10.80
CA VAL A 99 -1.99 -12.22 -10.76
C VAL A 99 -2.51 -13.53 -10.21
N GLU A 100 -2.45 -14.60 -11.01
CA GLU A 100 -2.86 -15.97 -10.62
C GLU A 100 -4.28 -16.01 -10.00
N GLY A 101 -5.23 -15.31 -10.63
CA GLY A 101 -6.64 -15.30 -10.22
C GLY A 101 -6.95 -14.45 -8.98
N SER A 102 -5.99 -13.66 -8.49
CA SER A 102 -6.13 -12.71 -7.39
C SER A 102 -5.62 -11.32 -7.80
N VAL A 103 -5.55 -10.38 -6.86
CA VAL A 103 -5.05 -9.01 -7.12
C VAL A 103 -3.84 -8.73 -6.24
N GLU A 104 -2.86 -8.04 -6.80
CA GLU A 104 -1.73 -7.44 -6.09
C GLU A 104 -1.71 -5.93 -6.33
N LEU A 105 -1.38 -5.17 -5.28
CA LEU A 105 -0.92 -3.80 -5.43
C LEU A 105 0.60 -3.83 -5.45
N ARG A 106 1.19 -3.27 -6.51
CA ARG A 106 2.64 -3.14 -6.67
C ARG A 106 3.00 -1.67 -6.79
N LEU A 107 4.12 -1.27 -6.20
CA LEU A 107 4.58 0.10 -6.30
C LEU A 107 6.10 0.23 -6.34
N LYS A 108 6.54 1.37 -6.85
CA LYS A 108 7.90 1.90 -6.71
C LYS A 108 7.85 3.28 -6.11
N HIS A 109 8.75 3.54 -5.16
CA HIS A 109 8.94 4.88 -4.62
C HIS A 109 9.91 5.67 -5.51
N VAL A 110 9.62 6.95 -5.63
CA VAL A 110 10.39 7.88 -6.46
C VAL A 110 10.58 9.19 -5.69
N ASN A 111 11.81 9.63 -5.55
CA ASN A 111 12.13 10.94 -4.97
C ASN A 111 11.60 12.08 -5.85
N ALA A 112 11.56 13.28 -5.30
CA ALA A 112 11.12 14.47 -6.05
C ALA A 112 11.98 14.76 -7.30
N ASP A 113 13.23 14.29 -7.33
CA ASP A 113 14.15 14.39 -8.47
C ASP A 113 14.05 13.21 -9.47
N MET A 114 13.05 12.34 -9.31
CA MET A 114 12.83 11.14 -10.13
C MET A 114 13.80 9.99 -9.90
N THR A 115 14.66 10.03 -8.89
CA THR A 115 15.46 8.86 -8.50
C THR A 115 14.61 7.83 -7.77
N GLY A 116 14.67 6.57 -8.17
CA GLY A 116 13.94 5.46 -7.52
C GLY A 116 14.59 5.02 -6.22
N TRP A 117 13.79 4.48 -5.29
CA TRP A 117 14.33 3.89 -4.05
C TRP A 117 14.67 2.41 -4.25
N GLU A 118 13.85 1.70 -5.00
CA GLU A 118 14.09 0.29 -5.31
C GLU A 118 14.98 0.14 -6.55
N ASP A 119 15.80 -0.91 -6.54
CA ASP A 119 16.53 -1.33 -7.73
C ASP A 119 15.60 -1.48 -8.94
N LYS A 120 16.15 -1.36 -10.15
CA LYS A 120 15.37 -1.37 -11.40
C LYS A 120 14.38 -2.52 -11.49
N GLU A 121 14.77 -3.74 -11.07
CA GLU A 121 13.95 -4.95 -11.18
C GLU A 121 13.12 -5.26 -9.90
N LYS A 122 13.22 -4.42 -8.86
CA LYS A 122 12.51 -4.61 -7.60
C LYS A 122 11.33 -3.65 -7.46
N PHE A 123 10.32 -4.08 -6.74
CA PHE A 123 9.15 -3.28 -6.37
C PHE A 123 8.56 -3.80 -5.05
N VAL A 124 7.78 -2.97 -4.39
CA VAL A 124 7.01 -3.38 -3.21
C VAL A 124 5.72 -4.03 -3.66
N THR A 125 5.32 -5.11 -2.97
CA THR A 125 4.08 -5.85 -3.28
C THR A 125 3.22 -6.01 -2.04
N PHE A 126 1.94 -5.64 -2.17
CA PHE A 126 0.90 -5.94 -1.20
C PHE A 126 -0.08 -6.93 -1.84
N ARG A 127 -0.14 -8.17 -1.30
CA ARG A 127 -1.03 -9.22 -1.78
C ARG A 127 -2.41 -9.07 -1.16
N LEU A 128 -3.46 -9.27 -1.94
CA LEU A 128 -4.82 -9.23 -1.43
C LEU A 128 -5.05 -10.36 -0.41
N VAL A 129 -5.62 -10.00 0.74
CA VAL A 129 -6.00 -10.92 1.82
C VAL A 129 -7.51 -11.12 1.84
N LYS A 130 -8.25 -10.04 1.62
CA LYS A 130 -9.71 -10.02 1.67
C LYS A 130 -10.23 -8.82 0.88
N GLN A 131 -11.41 -8.99 0.30
CA GLN A 131 -12.18 -7.92 -0.34
C GLN A 131 -13.66 -8.14 -0.04
N ASP A 132 -14.38 -7.07 0.26
CA ASP A 132 -15.82 -7.08 0.46
C ASP A 132 -16.41 -5.67 0.20
N ALA A 133 -17.71 -5.49 0.49
CA ALA A 133 -18.38 -4.20 0.32
C ALA A 133 -17.77 -3.06 1.17
N SER A 134 -17.06 -3.39 2.25
CA SER A 134 -16.44 -2.42 3.16
C SER A 134 -15.04 -1.98 2.70
N GLY A 135 -14.40 -2.70 1.76
CA GLY A 135 -13.09 -2.31 1.26
C GLY A 135 -12.23 -3.44 0.71
N ALA A 136 -10.96 -3.10 0.48
CA ALA A 136 -9.92 -4.00 0.04
C ALA A 136 -8.79 -4.05 1.08
N TYR A 137 -8.44 -5.24 1.49
CA TYR A 137 -7.49 -5.52 2.56
C TYR A 137 -6.33 -6.31 1.96
N PHE A 138 -5.20 -5.64 1.80
CA PHE A 138 -3.95 -6.24 1.37
C PHE A 138 -3.08 -6.56 2.58
N SER A 139 -2.07 -7.39 2.40
CA SER A 139 -1.12 -7.73 3.46
C SER A 139 -0.31 -6.49 3.87
N GLY A 140 -0.69 -5.85 4.98
CA GLY A 140 -0.08 -4.62 5.51
C GLY A 140 -0.68 -3.31 4.99
N LEU A 141 -1.66 -3.34 4.11
CA LEU A 141 -2.33 -2.15 3.58
C LEU A 141 -3.84 -2.39 3.48
N THR A 142 -4.64 -1.44 3.92
CA THR A 142 -6.10 -1.51 3.83
C THR A 142 -6.66 -0.23 3.22
N PHE A 143 -7.56 -0.36 2.26
CA PHE A 143 -8.46 0.71 1.82
C PHE A 143 -9.87 0.37 2.31
N ARG A 144 -10.38 1.13 3.29
CA ARG A 144 -11.73 1.00 3.82
C ARG A 144 -12.65 2.02 3.18
N ARG A 145 -13.68 1.56 2.51
CA ARG A 145 -14.69 2.39 1.88
C ARG A 145 -15.70 2.85 2.94
N VAL A 146 -15.67 4.11 3.33
CA VAL A 146 -16.65 4.70 4.24
C VAL A 146 -17.92 5.06 3.47
N ASN A 147 -17.77 5.71 2.30
CA ASN A 147 -18.84 6.01 1.34
C ASN A 147 -18.22 6.29 -0.05
N ALA A 148 -19.00 6.83 -1.00
CA ALA A 148 -18.54 7.09 -2.36
C ALA A 148 -17.41 8.13 -2.44
N ASP A 149 -17.33 9.05 -1.47
CA ASP A 149 -16.43 10.20 -1.48
C ASP A 149 -15.42 10.20 -0.32
N LEU A 150 -15.40 9.12 0.51
CA LEU A 150 -14.55 9.01 1.67
C LEU A 150 -13.96 7.61 1.79
N ILE A 151 -12.62 7.54 1.82
CA ILE A 151 -11.85 6.31 2.04
C ILE A 151 -10.93 6.54 3.23
N GLU A 152 -10.78 5.53 4.09
CA GLU A 152 -9.72 5.45 5.07
C GLU A 152 -8.67 4.45 4.59
N GLY A 153 -7.43 4.91 4.45
CA GLY A 153 -6.25 4.08 4.22
C GLY A 153 -5.56 3.74 5.54
N TYR A 154 -5.05 2.52 5.66
CA TYR A 154 -4.24 2.10 6.80
C TYR A 154 -3.03 1.34 6.30
N LEU A 155 -1.85 1.75 6.71
CA LEU A 155 -0.58 1.15 6.31
C LEU A 155 0.22 0.71 7.54
N ALA A 156 0.62 -0.55 7.58
CA ALA A 156 1.52 -1.07 8.59
C ALA A 156 2.96 -0.71 8.21
N LEU A 157 3.55 0.22 8.94
CA LEU A 157 4.94 0.64 8.77
C LEU A 157 5.83 -0.09 9.77
N ARG A 158 6.86 -0.76 9.26
CA ARG A 158 7.86 -1.42 10.09
C ARG A 158 9.10 -0.54 10.23
N SER A 159 9.52 -0.32 11.46
CA SER A 159 10.77 0.36 11.79
C SER A 159 11.96 -0.59 11.73
N THR A 160 13.17 -0.06 11.71
CA THR A 160 14.43 -0.85 11.68
C THR A 160 14.62 -1.72 12.93
N ASP A 161 14.07 -1.32 14.07
CA ASP A 161 14.07 -2.09 15.32
C ASP A 161 13.01 -3.22 15.35
N GLY A 162 12.26 -3.39 14.26
CA GLY A 162 11.21 -4.40 14.12
C GLY A 162 9.85 -4.00 14.67
N THR A 163 9.72 -2.83 15.30
CA THR A 163 8.42 -2.32 15.74
C THR A 163 7.53 -2.03 14.54
N VAL A 164 6.21 -2.24 14.70
CA VAL A 164 5.22 -1.97 13.67
C VAL A 164 4.24 -0.95 14.19
N ARG A 165 4.07 0.15 13.47
CA ARG A 165 3.04 1.16 13.72
C ARG A 165 2.06 1.22 12.56
N GLU A 166 0.86 1.67 12.85
CA GLU A 166 -0.14 1.93 11.83
C GLU A 166 -0.13 3.41 11.46
N GLU A 167 -0.08 3.69 10.18
CA GLU A 167 -0.33 5.02 9.62
C GLU A 167 -1.73 5.06 9.06
N LYS A 168 -2.50 6.09 9.42
CA LYS A 168 -3.84 6.32 8.92
C LYS A 168 -3.85 7.45 7.91
N PHE A 169 -4.53 7.22 6.79
CA PHE A 169 -4.85 8.21 5.76
C PHE A 169 -6.36 8.44 5.73
N LEU A 170 -6.77 9.68 5.64
CA LEU A 170 -8.17 10.02 5.43
C LEU A 170 -8.32 10.73 4.09
N TYR A 171 -8.82 10.00 3.10
CA TYR A 171 -8.94 10.46 1.73
C TYR A 171 -10.36 10.92 1.41
N ARG A 172 -10.48 12.10 0.84
CA ARG A 172 -11.71 12.61 0.25
C ARG A 172 -11.56 12.67 -1.27
N ARG A 173 -12.62 12.28 -1.98
CA ARG A 173 -12.65 12.38 -3.44
C ARG A 173 -12.49 13.84 -3.86
N ALA A 174 -11.53 14.12 -4.73
CA ALA A 174 -11.39 15.43 -5.36
C ALA A 174 -12.48 15.61 -6.43
N LYS A 175 -13.05 16.80 -6.46
CA LYS A 175 -14.02 17.21 -7.48
C LYS A 175 -13.32 17.63 -8.76
#